data_01468bb38a3aa71f56b7fcd5a8fd6999
#
_entry.id   01468bb38a3aa71f56b7fcd5a8fd6999
#
_cell.length_a   1.000
_cell.length_b   1.000
_cell.length_c   1.000
_cell.angle_alpha   90.00
_cell.angle_beta   90.00
_cell.angle_gamma   90.00
#
_symmetry.space_group_name_H-M   'P 1'
#
loop_
_entity.id
_entity.type
_entity.pdbx_description
1 polymer ?
#
loop_
_entity_poly.entity_id
_entity_poly.type
_entity_poly.pdbx_seq_one_letter_code
_entity_poly.pdbx_strand_id
1 'polypeptide(L)'
;MCIRDRANIACGLLPHVNFMDKITAYSTLRFIAGIGLAGELGAGITLVAESLPKELRAIGTSIVAGFGLLGAVVANFTVELSGDWTVAYFIGGAMGIMLLIFRIGVAESGIFKEVSDDKTLSKGNFISFFTSKERFIKYLKCIAIGLPTWFCIGILAFLANEFSDELNLSGKLNPGKAIMWAYIGISAGDFLSGIISQWLKSRKKAIFWMLVFTIIGVLLMLFSSYTSPSMYYFYCVWLGLGTGYWAMFVTVGAEQFGTNIRATAATTIPNMVRGMLIPMNFLFYYIISSSSSKVIAAVVVGVIAFSLAIYSTLTISETHNKDLDFIE
;
A
#
# COMPACT_ATOMS: atom_id res chain seq x y z
N MET A 1 -7.74 -1.15 15.84
CA MET A 1 -8.96 -0.53 15.30
C MET A 1 -9.40 0.69 16.09
N CYS A 2 -9.87 0.58 17.31
CA CYS A 2 -10.38 1.74 18.10
C CYS A 2 -9.43 2.96 18.16
N ILE A 3 -8.12 2.75 18.13
CA ILE A 3 -7.13 3.86 18.18
C ILE A 3 -7.19 4.69 16.90
N ARG A 4 -7.21 4.05 15.72
CA ARG A 4 -7.30 4.72 14.42
C ARG A 4 -8.60 5.52 14.29
N ASP A 5 -9.72 4.89 14.63
CA ASP A 5 -11.05 5.49 14.45
C ASP A 5 -11.25 6.71 15.36
N ARG A 6 -10.79 6.61 16.61
CA ARG A 6 -10.76 7.75 17.55
C ARG A 6 -9.84 8.86 17.06
N ALA A 7 -8.66 8.52 16.54
CA ALA A 7 -7.73 9.51 16.00
C ALA A 7 -8.32 10.21 14.75
N ASN A 8 -9.04 9.48 13.89
CA ASN A 8 -9.75 10.08 12.75
C ASN A 8 -10.84 11.07 13.20
N ILE A 9 -11.69 10.68 14.16
CA ILE A 9 -12.70 11.61 14.71
C ILE A 9 -12.02 12.85 15.33
N ALA A 10 -10.94 12.66 16.06
CA ALA A 10 -10.17 13.78 16.63
C ALA A 10 -9.56 14.69 15.54
N CYS A 11 -9.13 14.13 14.39
CA CYS A 11 -8.71 14.94 13.23
C CYS A 11 -9.88 15.78 12.68
N GLY A 12 -11.10 15.26 12.63
CA GLY A 12 -12.29 16.02 12.22
C GLY A 12 -12.63 17.17 13.17
N LEU A 13 -12.31 17.04 14.45
CA LEU A 13 -12.54 18.07 15.47
C LEU A 13 -11.46 19.18 15.53
N LEU A 14 -10.32 19.00 14.86
CA LEU A 14 -9.20 19.93 14.90
C LEU A 14 -9.52 21.40 14.60
N PRO A 15 -10.41 21.75 13.65
CA PRO A 15 -10.77 23.15 13.41
C PRO A 15 -11.31 23.87 14.65
N HIS A 16 -11.95 23.12 15.57
CA HIS A 16 -12.57 23.63 16.79
C HIS A 16 -11.63 23.66 18.01
N VAL A 17 -10.39 23.16 17.86
CA VAL A 17 -9.41 23.07 18.95
C VAL A 17 -8.40 24.22 18.84
N ASN A 18 -8.23 24.99 19.91
CA ASN A 18 -7.38 26.20 19.92
C ASN A 18 -6.23 26.15 20.94
N PHE A 19 -6.02 25.02 21.62
CA PHE A 19 -4.99 24.91 22.67
C PHE A 19 -3.61 24.44 22.18
N MET A 20 -3.50 24.04 20.90
CA MET A 20 -2.26 23.51 20.32
C MET A 20 -2.14 23.99 18.87
N ASP A 21 -0.89 24.11 18.37
CA ASP A 21 -0.66 24.33 16.94
C ASP A 21 -1.33 23.22 16.09
N LYS A 22 -2.15 23.65 15.14
CA LYS A 22 -3.00 22.73 14.33
C LYS A 22 -2.20 21.73 13.51
N ILE A 23 -1.01 22.13 13.03
CA ILE A 23 -0.13 21.25 12.24
C ILE A 23 0.45 20.15 13.13
N THR A 24 0.94 20.54 14.30
CA THR A 24 1.49 19.60 15.29
C THR A 24 0.41 18.64 15.80
N ALA A 25 -0.78 19.16 16.12
CA ALA A 25 -1.90 18.34 16.56
C ALA A 25 -2.32 17.34 15.48
N TYR A 26 -2.47 17.80 14.23
CA TYR A 26 -2.79 16.93 13.08
C TYR A 26 -1.74 15.84 12.87
N SER A 27 -0.46 16.21 12.85
CA SER A 27 0.65 15.27 12.67
C SER A 27 0.69 14.20 13.76
N THR A 28 0.46 14.60 15.01
CA THR A 28 0.39 13.68 16.16
C THR A 28 -0.78 12.71 16.04
N LEU A 29 -1.97 13.20 15.69
CA LEU A 29 -3.14 12.35 15.49
C LEU A 29 -2.97 11.40 14.31
N ARG A 30 -2.34 11.84 13.23
CA ARG A 30 -2.01 10.99 12.08
C ARG A 30 -0.99 9.93 12.42
N PHE A 31 0.00 10.25 13.27
CA PHE A 31 0.94 9.26 13.80
C PHE A 31 0.23 8.18 14.63
N ILE A 32 -0.66 8.59 15.55
CA ILE A 32 -1.46 7.66 16.36
C ILE A 32 -2.37 6.79 15.46
N ALA A 33 -3.02 7.40 14.47
CA ALA A 33 -3.84 6.66 13.49
C ALA A 33 -3.00 5.65 12.71
N GLY A 34 -1.75 5.99 12.36
CA GLY A 34 -0.79 5.11 11.68
C GLY A 34 -0.44 3.87 12.50
N ILE A 35 -0.20 4.03 13.81
CA ILE A 35 0.02 2.89 14.72
C ILE A 35 -1.19 1.95 14.71
N GLY A 36 -2.41 2.50 14.75
CA GLY A 36 -3.64 1.70 14.67
C GLY A 36 -3.80 0.96 13.34
N LEU A 37 -3.40 1.60 12.23
CA LEU A 37 -3.49 1.03 10.88
C LEU A 37 -2.49 -0.11 10.65
N ALA A 38 -1.32 -0.04 11.27
CA ALA A 38 -0.20 -0.95 10.98
C ALA A 38 -0.57 -2.44 11.19
N GLY A 39 -1.38 -2.76 12.20
CA GLY A 39 -1.80 -4.14 12.49
C GLY A 39 -3.07 -4.60 11.77
N GLU A 40 -3.86 -3.69 11.19
CA GLU A 40 -5.21 -3.99 10.73
C GLU A 40 -5.25 -4.82 9.45
N LEU A 41 -4.43 -4.46 8.48
CA LEU A 41 -4.39 -5.17 7.19
C LEU A 41 -3.94 -6.62 7.36
N GLY A 42 -2.86 -6.84 8.13
CA GLY A 42 -2.35 -8.18 8.40
C GLY A 42 -3.38 -9.06 9.11
N ALA A 43 -4.00 -8.55 10.16
CA ALA A 43 -5.03 -9.27 10.91
C ALA A 43 -6.25 -9.61 10.04
N GLY A 44 -6.71 -8.67 9.19
CA GLY A 44 -7.84 -8.89 8.29
C GLY A 44 -7.56 -9.97 7.23
N ILE A 45 -6.40 -9.90 6.59
CA ILE A 45 -5.99 -10.89 5.57
C ILE A 45 -5.82 -12.28 6.22
N THR A 46 -5.18 -12.35 7.39
CA THR A 46 -4.98 -13.62 8.11
C THR A 46 -6.31 -14.24 8.49
N LEU A 47 -7.23 -13.47 9.07
CA LEU A 47 -8.55 -13.96 9.45
C LEU A 47 -9.32 -14.54 8.25
N VAL A 48 -9.32 -13.84 7.12
CA VAL A 48 -9.99 -14.31 5.91
C VAL A 48 -9.31 -15.56 5.34
N ALA A 49 -7.97 -15.58 5.32
CA ALA A 49 -7.21 -16.73 4.84
C ALA A 49 -7.43 -17.99 5.70
N GLU A 50 -7.62 -17.84 7.00
CA GLU A 50 -7.88 -18.94 7.94
C GLU A 50 -9.34 -19.40 7.94
N SER A 51 -10.28 -18.48 7.63
CA SER A 51 -11.72 -18.78 7.63
C SER A 51 -12.22 -19.41 6.34
N LEU A 52 -11.45 -19.33 5.24
CA LEU A 52 -11.85 -19.82 3.92
C LEU A 52 -11.12 -21.11 3.51
N PRO A 53 -11.79 -22.00 2.75
CA PRO A 53 -11.14 -23.15 2.09
C PRO A 53 -9.96 -22.70 1.22
N LYS A 54 -8.96 -23.57 1.05
CA LYS A 54 -7.70 -23.27 0.32
C LYS A 54 -7.95 -22.68 -1.09
N GLU A 55 -8.96 -23.17 -1.78
CA GLU A 55 -9.34 -22.77 -3.13
C GLU A 55 -9.90 -21.34 -3.20
N LEU A 56 -10.55 -20.87 -2.13
CA LEU A 56 -11.21 -19.56 -2.08
C LEU A 56 -10.38 -18.48 -1.37
N ARG A 57 -9.28 -18.85 -0.69
CA ARG A 57 -8.44 -17.92 0.08
C ARG A 57 -7.93 -16.75 -0.76
N ALA A 58 -7.41 -17.05 -1.96
CA ALA A 58 -6.88 -16.01 -2.85
C ALA A 58 -7.97 -15.02 -3.29
N ILE A 59 -9.15 -15.53 -3.61
CA ILE A 59 -10.31 -14.70 -3.99
C ILE A 59 -10.76 -13.85 -2.81
N GLY A 60 -10.91 -14.46 -1.62
CA GLY A 60 -11.35 -13.75 -0.43
C GLY A 60 -10.38 -12.64 0.00
N THR A 61 -9.09 -12.91 -0.01
CA THR A 61 -8.07 -11.90 0.32
C THR A 61 -8.00 -10.78 -0.70
N SER A 62 -8.16 -11.08 -2.00
CA SER A 62 -8.23 -10.06 -3.07
C SER A 62 -9.47 -9.18 -2.94
N ILE A 63 -10.63 -9.76 -2.58
CA ILE A 63 -11.86 -8.99 -2.32
C ILE A 63 -11.64 -8.02 -1.16
N VAL A 64 -11.09 -8.47 -0.04
CA VAL A 64 -10.83 -7.62 1.14
C VAL A 64 -9.85 -6.51 0.79
N ALA A 65 -8.77 -6.81 0.08
CA ALA A 65 -7.79 -5.81 -0.34
C ALA A 65 -8.42 -4.80 -1.32
N GLY A 66 -9.11 -5.27 -2.36
CA GLY A 66 -9.74 -4.42 -3.37
C GLY A 66 -10.79 -3.47 -2.77
N PHE A 67 -11.70 -3.98 -1.93
CA PHE A 67 -12.67 -3.14 -1.25
C PHE A 67 -12.02 -2.15 -0.26
N GLY A 68 -10.96 -2.58 0.42
CA GLY A 68 -10.19 -1.68 1.31
C GLY A 68 -9.60 -0.49 0.57
N LEU A 69 -9.12 -0.69 -0.65
CA LEU A 69 -8.55 0.35 -1.51
C LEU A 69 -9.61 1.35 -2.00
N LEU A 70 -10.86 0.92 -2.20
CA LEU A 70 -11.97 1.81 -2.58
C LEU A 70 -12.33 2.84 -1.50
N GLY A 71 -11.84 2.68 -0.27
CA GLY A 71 -11.97 3.69 0.78
C GLY A 71 -11.43 5.07 0.38
N ALA A 72 -10.36 5.13 -0.42
CA ALA A 72 -9.82 6.38 -0.95
C ALA A 72 -10.79 7.08 -1.92
N VAL A 73 -11.54 6.29 -2.70
CA VAL A 73 -12.59 6.77 -3.61
C VAL A 73 -13.72 7.40 -2.82
N VAL A 74 -14.20 6.70 -1.79
CA VAL A 74 -15.26 7.20 -0.89
C VAL A 74 -14.82 8.50 -0.21
N ALA A 75 -13.57 8.55 0.28
CA ALA A 75 -13.03 9.74 0.92
C ALA A 75 -12.99 10.94 -0.02
N ASN A 76 -12.53 10.77 -1.28
CA ASN A 76 -12.49 11.86 -2.25
C ASN A 76 -13.91 12.35 -2.61
N PHE A 77 -14.85 11.45 -2.88
CA PHE A 77 -16.24 11.83 -3.15
C PHE A 77 -16.89 12.55 -1.96
N THR A 78 -16.60 12.11 -0.74
CA THR A 78 -17.11 12.77 0.47
C THR A 78 -16.63 14.22 0.55
N VAL A 79 -15.33 14.47 0.32
CA VAL A 79 -14.77 15.82 0.33
C VAL A 79 -15.33 16.67 -0.82
N GLU A 80 -15.47 16.07 -2.01
CA GLU A 80 -16.00 16.79 -3.19
C GLU A 80 -17.48 17.19 -3.02
N LEU A 81 -18.29 16.32 -2.42
CA LEU A 81 -19.71 16.58 -2.18
C LEU A 81 -19.97 17.53 -1.00
N SER A 82 -19.19 17.41 0.08
CA SER A 82 -19.38 18.22 1.28
C SER A 82 -18.66 19.57 1.22
N GLY A 83 -17.63 19.70 0.38
CA GLY A 83 -16.74 20.87 0.36
C GLY A 83 -15.84 20.98 1.59
N ASP A 84 -15.89 20.03 2.53
CA ASP A 84 -15.17 20.05 3.79
C ASP A 84 -14.47 18.70 4.07
N TRP A 85 -13.15 18.76 4.24
CA TRP A 85 -12.33 17.60 4.53
C TRP A 85 -12.62 16.95 5.91
N THR A 86 -13.17 17.71 6.86
CA THR A 86 -13.49 17.21 8.20
C THR A 86 -14.61 16.18 8.16
N VAL A 87 -15.56 16.35 7.25
CA VAL A 87 -16.67 15.41 7.03
C VAL A 87 -16.16 14.02 6.64
N ALA A 88 -15.13 13.94 5.82
CA ALA A 88 -14.52 12.65 5.47
C ALA A 88 -13.91 11.94 6.68
N TYR A 89 -13.33 12.67 7.63
CA TYR A 89 -12.84 12.11 8.88
C TYR A 89 -13.95 11.61 9.79
N PHE A 90 -15.05 12.35 9.88
CA PHE A 90 -16.23 11.91 10.67
C PHE A 90 -16.88 10.66 10.06
N ILE A 91 -17.08 10.61 8.76
CA ILE A 91 -17.61 9.44 8.07
C ILE A 91 -16.68 8.25 8.25
N GLY A 92 -15.37 8.41 8.02
CA GLY A 92 -14.41 7.34 8.24
C GLY A 92 -14.36 6.83 9.67
N GLY A 93 -14.45 7.73 10.66
CA GLY A 93 -14.54 7.38 12.06
C GLY A 93 -15.83 6.64 12.42
N ALA A 94 -16.98 7.10 11.90
CA ALA A 94 -18.27 6.44 12.11
C ALA A 94 -18.31 5.03 11.49
N MET A 95 -17.79 4.87 10.27
CA MET A 95 -17.64 3.55 9.64
C MET A 95 -16.76 2.61 10.48
N GLY A 96 -15.66 3.11 11.07
CA GLY A 96 -14.79 2.35 11.94
C GLY A 96 -15.52 1.87 13.20
N ILE A 97 -16.30 2.73 13.84
CA ILE A 97 -17.10 2.37 15.02
C ILE A 97 -18.17 1.32 14.64
N MET A 98 -18.84 1.50 13.51
CA MET A 98 -19.85 0.54 13.03
C MET A 98 -19.22 -0.85 12.77
N LEU A 99 -18.03 -0.90 12.16
CA LEU A 99 -17.27 -2.13 11.98
C LEU A 99 -16.86 -2.76 13.32
N LEU A 100 -16.55 -1.95 14.33
CA LEU A 100 -16.27 -2.47 15.69
C LEU A 100 -17.47 -3.20 16.27
N ILE A 101 -18.70 -2.65 16.11
CA ILE A 101 -19.93 -3.27 16.57
C ILE A 101 -20.14 -4.63 15.88
N PHE A 102 -19.97 -4.70 14.56
CA PHE A 102 -20.06 -5.97 13.82
C PHE A 102 -19.03 -7.02 14.24
N ARG A 103 -17.86 -6.60 14.72
CA ARG A 103 -16.81 -7.51 15.19
C ARG A 103 -17.07 -8.16 16.54
N ILE A 104 -17.92 -7.59 17.39
CA ILE A 104 -18.21 -8.14 18.73
C ILE A 104 -18.76 -9.58 18.65
N GLY A 105 -19.37 -9.97 17.53
CA GLY A 105 -19.90 -11.32 17.30
C GLY A 105 -19.00 -12.28 16.52
N VAL A 106 -17.81 -11.85 16.06
CA VAL A 106 -16.94 -12.70 15.25
C VAL A 106 -16.01 -13.51 16.16
N ALA A 107 -16.15 -14.85 16.12
CA ALA A 107 -15.27 -15.76 16.85
C ALA A 107 -13.85 -15.75 16.27
N GLU A 108 -12.85 -15.91 17.11
CA GLU A 108 -11.46 -16.15 16.69
C GLU A 108 -11.35 -17.46 15.90
N SER A 109 -10.46 -17.51 14.89
CA SER A 109 -10.28 -18.70 14.07
C SER A 109 -9.79 -19.90 14.91
N GLY A 110 -10.29 -21.08 14.61
CA GLY A 110 -9.89 -22.32 15.32
C GLY A 110 -8.39 -22.60 15.24
N ILE A 111 -7.76 -22.25 14.08
CA ILE A 111 -6.33 -22.40 13.84
C ILE A 111 -5.51 -21.52 14.79
N PHE A 112 -5.97 -20.31 15.09
CA PHE A 112 -5.30 -19.43 16.06
C PHE A 112 -5.30 -20.01 17.47
N LYS A 113 -6.36 -20.69 17.87
CA LYS A 113 -6.44 -21.35 19.19
C LYS A 113 -5.44 -22.49 19.31
N GLU A 114 -5.36 -23.38 18.31
CA GLU A 114 -4.40 -24.50 18.30
C GLU A 114 -2.95 -24.04 18.33
N VAL A 115 -2.61 -23.01 17.53
CA VAL A 115 -1.26 -22.44 17.50
C VAL A 115 -0.96 -21.62 18.77
N SER A 116 -1.96 -21.03 19.42
CA SER A 116 -1.80 -20.26 20.65
C SER A 116 -1.36 -21.13 21.83
N ASP A 117 -1.76 -22.39 21.87
CA ASP A 117 -1.51 -23.29 22.98
C ASP A 117 -0.10 -23.92 22.97
N ASP A 118 0.60 -23.89 21.84
CA ASP A 118 1.99 -24.38 21.76
C ASP A 118 3.00 -23.32 22.25
N LYS A 119 3.47 -23.47 23.48
CA LYS A 119 4.42 -22.57 24.17
C LYS A 119 5.87 -22.74 23.72
N THR A 120 6.20 -23.69 22.88
CA THR A 120 7.59 -24.03 22.49
C THR A 120 8.11 -23.21 21.31
N LEU A 121 7.21 -22.63 20.52
CA LEU A 121 7.56 -21.86 19.31
C LEU A 121 7.65 -20.36 19.63
N SER A 122 8.80 -19.76 19.34
CA SER A 122 8.96 -18.29 19.32
C SER A 122 8.13 -17.71 18.18
N LYS A 123 6.96 -17.16 18.48
CA LYS A 123 5.99 -16.64 17.52
C LYS A 123 6.12 -15.13 17.38
N GLY A 124 6.06 -14.63 16.17
CA GLY A 124 5.94 -13.21 15.89
C GLY A 124 7.16 -12.36 16.23
N ASN A 125 8.35 -12.95 16.33
CA ASN A 125 9.55 -12.20 16.67
C ASN A 125 10.06 -11.40 15.48
N PHE A 126 9.78 -10.08 15.45
CA PHE A 126 10.24 -9.15 14.41
C PHE A 126 11.77 -9.07 14.33
N ILE A 127 12.48 -9.19 15.47
CA ILE A 127 13.94 -9.11 15.50
C ILE A 127 14.57 -10.28 14.73
N SER A 128 13.86 -11.39 14.57
CA SER A 128 14.34 -12.56 13.83
C SER A 128 14.72 -12.28 12.38
N PHE A 129 14.10 -11.26 11.74
CA PHE A 129 14.48 -10.84 10.37
C PHE A 129 15.91 -10.28 10.29
N PHE A 130 16.46 -9.81 11.39
CA PHE A 130 17.78 -9.16 11.49
C PHE A 130 18.85 -10.09 12.04
N THR A 131 18.52 -11.28 12.51
CA THR A 131 19.46 -12.21 13.14
C THR A 131 20.34 -12.97 12.15
N SER A 132 19.90 -13.11 10.89
CA SER A 132 20.63 -13.79 9.81
C SER A 132 20.74 -12.86 8.60
N LYS A 133 21.95 -12.77 8.03
CA LYS A 133 22.21 -11.96 6.82
C LYS A 133 21.32 -12.40 5.65
N GLU A 134 21.12 -13.70 5.48
CA GLU A 134 20.29 -14.23 4.42
C GLU A 134 18.82 -13.81 4.59
N ARG A 135 18.28 -13.94 5.81
CA ARG A 135 16.91 -13.55 6.16
C ARG A 135 16.72 -12.06 6.02
N PHE A 136 17.69 -11.25 6.43
CA PHE A 136 17.66 -9.80 6.29
C PHE A 136 17.64 -9.37 4.82
N ILE A 137 18.52 -9.95 3.97
CA ILE A 137 18.52 -9.66 2.53
C ILE A 137 17.21 -10.07 1.88
N LYS A 138 16.65 -11.24 2.24
CA LYS A 138 15.35 -11.70 1.80
C LYS A 138 14.24 -10.69 2.15
N TYR A 139 14.27 -10.18 3.39
CA TYR A 139 13.33 -9.18 3.88
C TYR A 139 13.44 -7.85 3.11
N LEU A 140 14.66 -7.36 2.88
CA LEU A 140 14.90 -6.16 2.07
C LEU A 140 14.43 -6.33 0.62
N LYS A 141 14.65 -7.48 0.01
CA LYS A 141 14.14 -7.78 -1.34
C LYS A 141 12.62 -7.73 -1.38
N CYS A 142 11.94 -8.29 -0.37
CA CYS A 142 10.49 -8.20 -0.27
C CYS A 142 10.03 -6.73 -0.19
N ILE A 143 10.68 -5.89 0.62
CA ILE A 143 10.38 -4.45 0.69
C ILE A 143 10.59 -3.79 -0.68
N ALA A 144 11.71 -4.06 -1.34
CA ALA A 144 12.07 -3.44 -2.60
C ALA A 144 11.04 -3.69 -3.71
N ILE A 145 10.42 -4.87 -3.76
CA ILE A 145 9.36 -5.19 -4.74
C ILE A 145 8.15 -4.24 -4.62
N GLY A 146 7.85 -3.75 -3.41
CA GLY A 146 6.72 -2.86 -3.18
C GLY A 146 7.00 -1.37 -3.45
N LEU A 147 8.27 -0.95 -3.60
CA LEU A 147 8.66 0.45 -3.75
C LEU A 147 7.95 1.18 -4.91
N PRO A 148 7.81 0.59 -6.12
CA PRO A 148 7.16 1.25 -7.24
C PRO A 148 5.72 1.67 -6.95
N THR A 149 4.97 0.90 -6.16
CA THR A 149 3.60 1.25 -5.78
C THR A 149 3.57 2.57 -5.01
N TRP A 150 4.46 2.74 -4.02
CA TRP A 150 4.49 3.99 -3.24
C TRP A 150 5.21 5.13 -3.95
N PHE A 151 6.08 4.87 -4.93
CA PHE A 151 6.54 5.88 -5.86
C PHE A 151 5.37 6.44 -6.69
N CYS A 152 4.57 5.59 -7.30
CA CYS A 152 3.42 6.03 -8.11
C CYS A 152 2.36 6.76 -7.28
N ILE A 153 2.00 6.24 -6.11
CA ILE A 153 0.98 6.85 -5.25
C ILE A 153 1.54 8.07 -4.51
N GLY A 154 2.68 7.93 -3.85
CA GLY A 154 3.19 8.92 -2.91
C GLY A 154 3.92 10.09 -3.55
N ILE A 155 4.47 9.92 -4.76
CA ILE A 155 5.12 11.00 -5.51
C ILE A 155 4.23 11.43 -6.67
N LEU A 156 3.92 10.56 -7.61
CA LEU A 156 3.20 11.00 -8.81
C LEU A 156 1.74 11.37 -8.55
N ALA A 157 1.00 10.61 -7.73
CA ALA A 157 -0.40 10.95 -7.46
C ALA A 157 -0.58 11.93 -6.30
N PHE A 158 0.15 11.74 -5.19
CA PHE A 158 -0.01 12.59 -4.00
C PHE A 158 0.55 14.01 -4.21
N LEU A 159 1.67 14.15 -4.94
CA LEU A 159 2.26 15.43 -5.28
C LEU A 159 1.86 15.89 -6.70
N ALA A 160 0.70 15.45 -7.21
CA ALA A 160 0.25 15.76 -8.56
C ALA A 160 0.23 17.27 -8.86
N ASN A 161 -0.18 18.10 -7.87
CA ASN A 161 -0.19 19.55 -8.02
C ASN A 161 1.19 20.13 -8.35
N GLU A 162 2.28 19.49 -7.90
CA GLU A 162 3.64 19.94 -8.19
C GLU A 162 4.01 19.80 -9.68
N PHE A 163 3.38 18.89 -10.40
CA PHE A 163 3.67 18.62 -11.80
C PHE A 163 2.87 19.50 -12.78
N SER A 164 1.82 20.21 -12.32
CA SER A 164 0.90 20.95 -13.18
C SER A 164 1.61 21.98 -14.07
N ASP A 165 2.55 22.74 -13.49
CA ASP A 165 3.23 23.83 -14.18
C ASP A 165 4.34 23.29 -15.11
N GLU A 166 5.09 22.27 -14.66
CA GLU A 166 6.20 21.72 -15.41
C GLU A 166 5.76 20.90 -16.64
N LEU A 167 4.60 20.25 -16.53
CA LEU A 167 3.98 19.52 -17.63
C LEU A 167 3.10 20.41 -18.54
N ASN A 168 3.09 21.75 -18.33
CA ASN A 168 2.33 22.72 -19.11
C ASN A 168 0.83 22.38 -19.23
N LEU A 169 0.21 21.94 -18.14
CA LEU A 169 -1.20 21.57 -18.15
C LEU A 169 -2.10 22.81 -18.13
N SER A 170 -3.24 22.72 -18.81
CA SER A 170 -4.23 23.80 -18.93
C SER A 170 -4.96 24.12 -17.60
N GLY A 171 -4.70 23.37 -16.55
CA GLY A 171 -5.31 23.57 -15.22
C GLY A 171 -4.53 22.87 -14.12
N LYS A 172 -4.76 23.29 -12.87
CA LYS A 172 -4.11 22.70 -11.70
C LYS A 172 -4.66 21.30 -11.44
N LEU A 173 -3.75 20.39 -11.16
CA LEU A 173 -4.09 19.03 -10.74
C LEU A 173 -4.57 19.01 -9.29
N ASN A 174 -5.57 18.18 -9.02
CA ASN A 174 -6.05 17.92 -7.68
C ASN A 174 -5.47 16.58 -7.18
N PRO A 175 -4.63 16.58 -6.13
CA PRO A 175 -4.05 15.35 -5.59
C PRO A 175 -5.09 14.34 -5.12
N GLY A 176 -6.21 14.79 -4.55
CA GLY A 176 -7.31 13.90 -4.14
C GLY A 176 -7.89 13.11 -5.31
N LYS A 177 -8.13 13.78 -6.46
CA LYS A 177 -8.57 13.12 -7.69
C LYS A 177 -7.51 12.18 -8.25
N ALA A 178 -6.24 12.59 -8.26
CA ALA A 178 -5.14 11.76 -8.74
C ALA A 178 -5.02 10.47 -7.91
N ILE A 179 -5.08 10.58 -6.59
CA ILE A 179 -5.09 9.43 -5.68
C ILE A 179 -6.33 8.55 -5.92
N MET A 180 -7.51 9.13 -6.01
CA MET A 180 -8.75 8.39 -6.28
C MET A 180 -8.61 7.54 -7.53
N TRP A 181 -8.19 8.13 -8.65
CA TRP A 181 -8.02 7.40 -9.92
C TRP A 181 -6.93 6.34 -9.84
N ALA A 182 -5.82 6.61 -9.14
CA ALA A 182 -4.77 5.60 -8.89
C ALA A 182 -5.33 4.41 -8.10
N TYR A 183 -6.11 4.65 -7.05
CA TYR A 183 -6.68 3.57 -6.24
C TYR A 183 -7.77 2.77 -6.96
N ILE A 184 -8.55 3.39 -7.85
CA ILE A 184 -9.45 2.65 -8.77
C ILE A 184 -8.61 1.70 -9.63
N GLY A 185 -7.52 2.21 -10.20
CA GLY A 185 -6.59 1.40 -10.98
C GLY A 185 -5.98 0.24 -10.18
N ILE A 186 -5.49 0.49 -8.96
CA ILE A 186 -4.89 -0.55 -8.10
C ILE A 186 -5.93 -1.63 -7.77
N SER A 187 -7.16 -1.23 -7.42
CA SER A 187 -8.22 -2.18 -7.12
C SER A 187 -8.49 -3.13 -8.28
N ALA A 188 -8.62 -2.60 -9.50
CA ALA A 188 -8.76 -3.41 -10.71
C ALA A 188 -7.51 -4.24 -11.01
N GLY A 189 -6.32 -3.66 -10.82
CA GLY A 189 -5.02 -4.32 -11.01
C GLY A 189 -4.78 -5.49 -10.06
N ASP A 190 -5.24 -5.39 -8.81
CA ASP A 190 -5.13 -6.51 -7.85
C ASP A 190 -5.89 -7.76 -8.33
N PHE A 191 -7.09 -7.58 -8.90
CA PHE A 191 -7.80 -8.71 -9.52
C PHE A 191 -7.06 -9.25 -10.76
N LEU A 192 -6.59 -8.35 -11.63
CA LEU A 192 -5.85 -8.74 -12.83
C LEU A 192 -4.54 -9.45 -12.48
N SER A 193 -3.81 -9.01 -11.46
CA SER A 193 -2.56 -9.62 -11.03
C SER A 193 -2.73 -11.08 -10.64
N GLY A 194 -3.82 -11.41 -9.94
CA GLY A 194 -4.19 -12.78 -9.59
C GLY A 194 -4.41 -13.65 -10.82
N ILE A 195 -5.17 -13.15 -11.79
CA ILE A 195 -5.45 -13.85 -13.06
C ILE A 195 -4.15 -14.08 -13.86
N ILE A 196 -3.34 -13.03 -14.03
CA ILE A 196 -2.06 -13.07 -14.73
C ILE A 196 -1.12 -14.09 -14.07
N SER A 197 -1.05 -14.10 -12.74
CA SER A 197 -0.23 -15.04 -11.98
C SER A 197 -0.65 -16.50 -12.21
N GLN A 198 -1.95 -16.78 -12.25
CA GLN A 198 -2.48 -18.10 -12.52
C GLN A 198 -2.18 -18.53 -13.97
N TRP A 199 -2.37 -17.64 -14.93
CA TRP A 199 -2.09 -17.90 -16.34
C TRP A 199 -0.60 -18.16 -16.60
N LEU A 200 0.28 -17.36 -16.03
CA LEU A 200 1.74 -17.52 -16.17
C LEU A 200 2.31 -18.63 -15.28
N LYS A 201 1.52 -19.22 -14.38
CA LYS A 201 1.96 -20.21 -13.37
C LYS A 201 3.21 -19.74 -12.61
N SER A 202 3.33 -18.43 -12.38
CA SER A 202 4.47 -17.81 -11.72
C SER A 202 4.10 -16.42 -11.19
N ARG A 203 4.27 -16.23 -9.90
CA ARG A 203 4.06 -14.93 -9.24
C ARG A 203 5.15 -13.92 -9.61
N LYS A 204 6.38 -14.39 -9.73
CA LYS A 204 7.52 -13.55 -10.15
C LYS A 204 7.32 -12.97 -11.54
N LYS A 205 6.92 -13.81 -12.51
CA LYS A 205 6.67 -13.33 -13.88
C LYS A 205 5.51 -12.34 -13.93
N ALA A 206 4.44 -12.57 -13.16
CA ALA A 206 3.31 -11.65 -13.10
C ALA A 206 3.76 -10.29 -12.55
N ILE A 207 4.46 -10.24 -11.41
CA ILE A 207 5.00 -8.99 -10.86
C ILE A 207 5.93 -8.30 -11.86
N PHE A 208 6.84 -9.04 -12.50
CA PHE A 208 7.78 -8.49 -13.48
C PHE A 208 7.05 -7.79 -14.66
N TRP A 209 6.05 -8.43 -15.24
CA TRP A 209 5.30 -7.82 -16.36
C TRP A 209 4.45 -6.64 -15.91
N MET A 210 3.90 -6.66 -14.71
CA MET A 210 3.20 -5.52 -14.13
C MET A 210 4.16 -4.34 -13.86
N LEU A 211 5.39 -4.59 -13.41
CA LEU A 211 6.42 -3.56 -13.28
C LEU A 211 6.77 -2.93 -14.64
N VAL A 212 6.96 -3.76 -15.68
CA VAL A 212 7.22 -3.27 -17.04
C VAL A 212 6.05 -2.41 -17.54
N PHE A 213 4.83 -2.87 -17.37
CA PHE A 213 3.62 -2.12 -17.72
C PHE A 213 3.55 -0.77 -16.98
N THR A 214 3.92 -0.74 -15.71
CA THR A 214 3.96 0.49 -14.91
C THR A 214 5.04 1.45 -15.41
N ILE A 215 6.24 0.94 -15.73
CA ILE A 215 7.34 1.77 -16.27
C ILE A 215 6.89 2.48 -17.55
N ILE A 216 6.23 1.77 -18.47
CA ILE A 216 5.69 2.36 -19.69
C ILE A 216 4.72 3.51 -19.35
N GLY A 217 3.82 3.30 -18.39
CA GLY A 217 2.89 4.33 -17.91
C GLY A 217 3.60 5.55 -17.32
N VAL A 218 4.65 5.33 -16.50
CA VAL A 218 5.45 6.43 -15.93
C VAL A 218 6.15 7.24 -17.03
N LEU A 219 6.77 6.56 -17.99
CA LEU A 219 7.45 7.23 -19.10
C LEU A 219 6.45 8.04 -19.95
N LEU A 220 5.29 7.48 -20.27
CA LEU A 220 4.25 8.20 -20.99
C LEU A 220 3.72 9.39 -20.19
N MET A 221 3.49 9.23 -18.88
CA MET A 221 3.01 10.29 -18.00
C MET A 221 3.99 11.48 -17.94
N LEU A 222 5.30 11.22 -17.87
CA LEU A 222 6.31 12.25 -17.65
C LEU A 222 6.84 12.87 -18.95
N PHE A 223 6.78 12.14 -20.07
CA PHE A 223 7.44 12.58 -21.32
C PHE A 223 6.50 12.76 -22.51
N SER A 224 5.22 12.33 -22.43
CA SER A 224 4.27 12.61 -23.52
C SER A 224 3.79 14.06 -23.45
N SER A 225 3.62 14.67 -24.62
CA SER A 225 3.05 16.01 -24.74
C SER A 225 1.51 15.94 -24.60
N TYR A 226 0.98 16.39 -23.47
CA TYR A 226 -0.44 16.54 -23.24
C TYR A 226 -0.69 17.77 -22.39
N THR A 227 -1.83 18.43 -22.60
CA THR A 227 -2.20 19.65 -21.90
C THR A 227 -3.40 19.48 -20.95
N SER A 228 -4.16 18.38 -21.11
CA SER A 228 -5.36 18.16 -20.33
C SER A 228 -5.07 17.48 -18.99
N PRO A 229 -5.56 18.02 -17.85
CA PRO A 229 -5.52 17.36 -16.56
C PRO A 229 -6.17 15.96 -16.57
N SER A 230 -7.17 15.72 -17.45
CA SER A 230 -7.82 14.41 -17.57
C SER A 230 -6.87 13.32 -18.04
N MET A 231 -5.89 13.66 -18.91
CA MET A 231 -4.87 12.70 -19.33
C MET A 231 -3.94 12.31 -18.17
N TYR A 232 -3.62 13.26 -17.29
CA TYR A 232 -2.85 12.94 -16.08
C TYR A 232 -3.60 11.93 -15.19
N TYR A 233 -4.90 12.14 -14.98
CA TYR A 233 -5.72 11.21 -14.21
C TYR A 233 -5.87 9.85 -14.90
N PHE A 234 -5.93 9.81 -16.22
CA PHE A 234 -5.87 8.56 -16.98
C PHE A 234 -4.56 7.80 -16.73
N TYR A 235 -3.42 8.49 -16.72
CA TYR A 235 -2.16 7.88 -16.36
C TYR A 235 -2.15 7.43 -14.89
N CYS A 236 -2.79 8.13 -13.97
CA CYS A 236 -2.95 7.65 -12.60
C CYS A 236 -3.70 6.30 -12.55
N VAL A 237 -4.74 6.10 -13.37
CA VAL A 237 -5.41 4.79 -13.51
C VAL A 237 -4.43 3.75 -14.06
N TRP A 238 -3.68 4.09 -15.11
CA TRP A 238 -2.69 3.19 -15.71
C TRP A 238 -1.65 2.72 -14.68
N LEU A 239 -1.05 3.69 -13.96
CA LEU A 239 -0.07 3.41 -12.92
C LEU A 239 -0.69 2.56 -11.79
N GLY A 240 -1.93 2.85 -11.43
CA GLY A 240 -2.70 2.06 -10.50
C GLY A 240 -2.86 0.61 -10.96
N LEU A 241 -3.31 0.39 -12.20
CA LEU A 241 -3.43 -0.95 -12.79
C LEU A 241 -2.09 -1.70 -12.73
N GLY A 242 -1.00 -1.05 -13.11
CA GLY A 242 0.32 -1.67 -13.13
C GLY A 242 0.90 -1.96 -11.74
N THR A 243 0.59 -1.13 -10.74
CA THR A 243 0.99 -1.35 -9.34
C THR A 243 -0.01 -2.16 -8.53
N GLY A 244 -1.12 -2.57 -9.15
CA GLY A 244 -2.16 -3.42 -8.56
C GLY A 244 -1.74 -4.88 -8.40
N TYR A 245 -0.50 -5.17 -8.10
CA TYR A 245 -0.03 -6.45 -7.60
C TYR A 245 0.14 -6.43 -6.07
N TRP A 246 -0.51 -5.49 -5.38
CA TRP A 246 -0.29 -5.24 -3.96
C TRP A 246 -0.67 -6.44 -3.08
N ALA A 247 -1.85 -7.05 -3.30
CA ALA A 247 -2.25 -8.25 -2.56
C ALA A 247 -1.30 -9.42 -2.83
N MET A 248 -0.93 -9.64 -4.10
CA MET A 248 0.03 -10.68 -4.49
C MET A 248 1.42 -10.42 -3.91
N PHE A 249 1.89 -9.17 -3.87
CA PHE A 249 3.15 -8.76 -3.26
C PHE A 249 3.20 -9.12 -1.77
N VAL A 250 2.13 -8.81 -1.00
CA VAL A 250 2.04 -9.17 0.42
C VAL A 250 2.10 -10.68 0.61
N THR A 251 1.39 -11.41 -0.23
CA THR A 251 1.38 -12.88 -0.20
C THR A 251 2.77 -13.44 -0.50
N VAL A 252 3.42 -13.01 -1.59
CA VAL A 252 4.78 -13.45 -1.95
C VAL A 252 5.76 -13.13 -0.83
N GLY A 253 5.67 -11.92 -0.24
CA GLY A 253 6.51 -11.51 0.88
C GLY A 253 6.34 -12.41 2.11
N ALA A 254 5.09 -12.76 2.45
CA ALA A 254 4.78 -13.67 3.55
C ALA A 254 5.31 -15.08 3.31
N GLU A 255 5.11 -15.62 2.11
CA GLU A 255 5.50 -16.97 1.72
C GLU A 255 7.02 -17.19 1.61
N GLN A 256 7.81 -16.13 1.59
CA GLN A 256 9.28 -16.23 1.68
C GLN A 256 9.77 -16.70 3.05
N PHE A 257 8.92 -16.63 4.09
CA PHE A 257 9.31 -16.89 5.48
C PHE A 257 8.56 -18.06 6.08
N GLY A 258 9.20 -18.72 7.05
CA GLY A 258 8.65 -19.85 7.77
C GLY A 258 7.37 -19.50 8.52
N THR A 259 6.57 -20.52 8.83
CA THR A 259 5.23 -20.39 9.45
C THR A 259 5.27 -19.59 10.75
N ASN A 260 6.34 -19.72 11.53
CA ASN A 260 6.51 -19.05 12.83
C ASN A 260 6.67 -17.51 12.73
N ILE A 261 7.14 -16.97 11.60
CA ILE A 261 7.34 -15.51 11.39
C ILE A 261 6.58 -14.96 10.17
N ARG A 262 5.85 -15.80 9.45
CA ARG A 262 5.10 -15.45 8.23
C ARG A 262 4.08 -14.33 8.46
N ALA A 263 3.29 -14.43 9.53
CA ALA A 263 2.31 -13.40 9.88
C ALA A 263 2.98 -12.05 10.18
N THR A 264 4.14 -12.08 10.82
CA THR A 264 4.95 -10.88 11.07
C THR A 264 5.47 -10.28 9.77
N ALA A 265 5.94 -11.12 8.83
CA ALA A 265 6.36 -10.69 7.49
C ALA A 265 5.19 -10.04 6.73
N ALA A 266 4.02 -10.70 6.67
CA ALA A 266 2.82 -10.20 6.01
C ALA A 266 2.37 -8.83 6.53
N THR A 267 2.59 -8.56 7.81
CA THR A 267 2.21 -7.29 8.46
C THR A 267 3.29 -6.23 8.28
N THR A 268 4.56 -6.59 8.47
CA THR A 268 5.65 -5.60 8.54
C THR A 268 6.15 -5.17 7.17
N ILE A 269 6.22 -6.08 6.19
CA ILE A 269 6.72 -5.75 4.85
C ILE A 269 5.92 -4.61 4.20
N PRO A 270 4.57 -4.66 4.09
CA PRO A 270 3.81 -3.56 3.50
C PRO A 270 3.94 -2.24 4.27
N ASN A 271 4.09 -2.30 5.60
CA ASN A 271 4.28 -1.09 6.40
C ASN A 271 5.67 -0.49 6.23
N MET A 272 6.71 -1.31 6.09
CA MET A 272 8.06 -0.84 5.75
C MET A 272 8.10 -0.20 4.37
N VAL A 273 7.41 -0.77 3.38
CA VAL A 273 7.28 -0.17 2.05
C VAL A 273 6.63 1.20 2.11
N ARG A 274 5.57 1.36 2.91
CA ARG A 274 4.94 2.69 3.16
C ARG A 274 5.92 3.66 3.81
N GLY A 275 6.70 3.18 4.79
CA GLY A 275 7.73 3.98 5.45
C GLY A 275 8.83 4.46 4.51
N MET A 276 9.13 3.72 3.45
CA MET A 276 10.11 4.13 2.44
C MET A 276 9.69 5.37 1.64
N LEU A 277 8.42 5.79 1.73
CA LEU A 277 8.00 7.07 1.15
C LEU A 277 8.75 8.26 1.76
N ILE A 278 9.16 8.18 3.03
CA ILE A 278 9.94 9.24 3.69
C ILE A 278 11.27 9.49 2.97
N PRO A 279 12.19 8.51 2.84
CA PRO A 279 13.44 8.72 2.12
C PRO A 279 13.24 9.01 0.62
N MET A 280 12.19 8.47 -0.02
CA MET A 280 11.86 8.81 -1.40
C MET A 280 11.51 10.30 -1.54
N ASN A 281 10.68 10.85 -0.67
CA ASN A 281 10.34 12.28 -0.67
C ASN A 281 11.56 13.15 -0.34
N PHE A 282 12.39 12.75 0.61
CA PHE A 282 13.65 13.43 0.89
C PHE A 282 14.52 13.52 -0.36
N LEU A 283 14.72 12.42 -1.05
CA LEU A 283 15.50 12.38 -2.29
C LEU A 283 14.86 13.22 -3.38
N PHE A 284 13.54 13.15 -3.53
CA PHE A 284 12.77 13.92 -4.50
C PHE A 284 12.98 15.43 -4.33
N TYR A 285 12.78 15.95 -3.12
CA TYR A 285 12.96 17.37 -2.84
C TYR A 285 14.44 17.80 -2.86
N TYR A 286 15.37 16.93 -2.47
CA TYR A 286 16.80 17.19 -2.62
C TYR A 286 17.19 17.39 -4.08
N ILE A 287 16.69 16.55 -4.99
CA ILE A 287 16.97 16.69 -6.42
C ILE A 287 16.31 17.96 -6.98
N ILE A 288 15.10 18.29 -6.57
CA ILE A 288 14.45 19.55 -6.98
C ILE A 288 15.29 20.76 -6.57
N SER A 289 15.85 20.76 -5.37
CA SER A 289 16.69 21.88 -4.90
C SER A 289 17.95 22.07 -5.75
N SER A 290 18.43 21.01 -6.42
CA SER A 290 19.63 21.04 -7.25
C SER A 290 19.34 21.24 -8.73
N SER A 291 18.27 20.60 -9.27
CA SER A 291 17.95 20.60 -10.71
C SER A 291 16.82 21.55 -11.09
N SER A 292 16.07 22.07 -10.13
CA SER A 292 14.84 22.85 -10.32
C SER A 292 13.75 22.13 -11.16
N SER A 293 13.91 20.84 -11.45
CA SER A 293 12.96 20.04 -12.22
C SER A 293 12.37 18.90 -11.39
N LYS A 294 11.04 18.89 -11.30
CA LYS A 294 10.26 17.86 -10.63
C LYS A 294 10.20 16.58 -11.46
N VAL A 295 10.20 16.72 -12.78
CA VAL A 295 10.26 15.57 -13.71
C VAL A 295 11.58 14.84 -13.56
N ILE A 296 12.72 15.54 -13.52
CA ILE A 296 14.03 14.91 -13.30
C ILE A 296 14.06 14.21 -11.93
N ALA A 297 13.56 14.87 -10.89
CA ALA A 297 13.49 14.28 -9.55
C ALA A 297 12.64 13.00 -9.55
N ALA A 298 11.47 13.01 -10.18
CA ALA A 298 10.61 11.85 -10.31
C ALA A 298 11.30 10.71 -11.08
N VAL A 299 11.98 11.03 -12.19
CA VAL A 299 12.72 10.03 -12.97
C VAL A 299 13.81 9.36 -12.14
N VAL A 300 14.63 10.13 -11.42
CA VAL A 300 15.73 9.56 -10.62
C VAL A 300 15.18 8.66 -9.50
N VAL A 301 14.17 9.12 -8.73
CA VAL A 301 13.55 8.31 -7.68
C VAL A 301 12.87 7.08 -8.28
N GLY A 302 12.20 7.23 -9.42
CA GLY A 302 11.56 6.13 -10.14
C GLY A 302 12.57 5.09 -10.62
N VAL A 303 13.67 5.50 -11.25
CA VAL A 303 14.74 4.60 -11.70
C VAL A 303 15.27 3.78 -10.54
N ILE A 304 15.54 4.40 -9.38
CA ILE A 304 16.01 3.68 -8.18
C ILE A 304 14.96 2.67 -7.72
N ALA A 305 13.70 3.10 -7.56
CA ALA A 305 12.62 2.26 -7.07
C ALA A 305 12.36 1.05 -7.98
N PHE A 306 12.26 1.28 -9.30
CA PHE A 306 12.01 0.21 -10.26
C PHE A 306 13.22 -0.72 -10.45
N SER A 307 14.44 -0.21 -10.45
CA SER A 307 15.65 -1.04 -10.55
C SER A 307 15.77 -1.99 -9.35
N LEU A 308 15.54 -1.49 -8.14
CA LEU A 308 15.54 -2.31 -6.93
C LEU A 308 14.42 -3.35 -6.96
N ALA A 309 13.22 -2.97 -7.42
CA ALA A 309 12.08 -3.88 -7.52
C ALA A 309 12.30 -4.99 -8.55
N ILE A 310 12.81 -4.66 -9.74
CA ILE A 310 13.10 -5.63 -10.81
C ILE A 310 14.20 -6.59 -10.33
N TYR A 311 15.32 -6.07 -9.81
CA TYR A 311 16.39 -6.91 -9.26
C TYR A 311 15.87 -7.87 -8.20
N SER A 312 15.07 -7.37 -7.27
CA SER A 312 14.50 -8.17 -6.18
C SER A 312 13.53 -9.22 -6.70
N THR A 313 12.65 -8.85 -7.64
CA THR A 313 11.70 -9.79 -8.26
C THR A 313 12.43 -10.93 -9.01
N LEU A 314 13.51 -10.63 -9.70
CA LEU A 314 14.28 -11.64 -10.43
C LEU A 314 15.05 -12.59 -9.51
N THR A 315 15.51 -12.10 -8.36
CA THR A 315 16.39 -12.84 -7.44
C THR A 315 15.68 -13.47 -6.24
N ILE A 316 14.40 -13.16 -5.99
CA ILE A 316 13.60 -13.81 -4.95
C ILE A 316 13.14 -15.20 -5.39
N SER A 317 12.86 -16.09 -4.44
CA SER A 317 12.37 -17.44 -4.75
C SER A 317 10.92 -17.41 -5.27
N GLU A 318 10.59 -18.27 -6.26
CA GLU A 318 9.23 -18.46 -6.70
C GLU A 318 8.41 -19.16 -5.62
N THR A 319 7.18 -18.69 -5.41
CA THR A 319 6.28 -19.23 -4.38
C THR A 319 5.01 -19.86 -4.93
N HIS A 320 4.82 -19.82 -6.25
CA HIS A 320 3.64 -20.45 -6.88
C HIS A 320 3.66 -21.98 -6.70
N ASN A 321 2.61 -22.53 -6.10
CA ASN A 321 2.46 -23.94 -5.77
C ASN A 321 3.56 -24.54 -4.88
N LYS A 322 4.30 -23.72 -4.13
CA LYS A 322 5.29 -24.20 -3.19
C LYS A 322 4.64 -24.64 -1.89
N ASP A 323 5.12 -25.74 -1.33
CA ASP A 323 4.76 -26.13 0.03
C ASP A 323 5.28 -25.11 1.02
N LEU A 324 4.42 -24.69 1.93
CA LEU A 324 4.69 -23.58 2.85
C LEU A 324 4.91 -24.04 4.30
N ASP A 325 4.86 -25.37 4.55
CA ASP A 325 5.01 -25.94 5.88
C ASP A 325 6.49 -26.09 6.25
N PHE A 326 7.16 -24.95 6.47
CA PHE A 326 8.52 -24.91 6.99
C PHE A 326 8.65 -23.88 8.11
N ILE A 327 9.58 -24.15 9.04
CA ILE A 327 9.91 -23.30 10.19
C ILE A 327 11.30 -22.71 9.95
N GLU A 328 11.50 -21.42 10.26
CA GLU A 328 12.79 -20.71 10.22
C GLU A 328 13.32 -20.41 11.61
#